data_460d091b1f4d4291dca622f797ae00ea
#
_entry.id   460d091b1f4d4291dca622f797ae00ea
#
_cell.length_a   1.000
_cell.length_b   1.000
_cell.length_c   1.000
_cell.angle_alpha   90.00
_cell.angle_beta   90.00
_cell.angle_gamma   90.00
#
_symmetry.space_group_name_H-M   'P 1'
#
loop_
_entity.id
_entity.type
_entity.pdbx_description
1 polymer ?
#
loop_
_entity_poly.entity_id
_entity_poly.type
_entity_poly.pdbx_seq_one_letter_code
_entity_poly.pdbx_strand_id
1 'polypeptide(L)'
;MKFAEFVDPEEEGFTRISFSDQNLKAVEHMTVLMETEADLSVYIDAAGNLIGRREGRRPDAPSIMIGSHLDTVRAGGRFDGIAGVVAGLEVARILKEMDVTLGHPLEIVVFMAEEPSPFGLSTVGSRAMTGKLSPQIINSLKDDQGRTLPQAIRQMGGDPSNLQQANRSPTDILAFLELHIEQGPALEERNIPIGIVTGIVEIARGDVKVVGRNDHAGTTPMEIRHDALAAASEIVLALETTCKASAGIVGTIGKMDVLPNALNVIPGLVNIGMELRCLDEEIIKKAIKKFKLDLENIQHSRGIEIVCDTWTSSQKVIFDKSLVALASATCDKLEIPYLLLPSGAGHDAGHLARITQAGMIFVPSKGGRSHCPEEWTDFDHICCGAEVLGSLVGEIDNRDVNERN
;
A
#
# COMPACT_ATOMS: atom_id res chain seq x y z
N MET A 1 -9.37 -20.44 7.48
CA MET A 1 -8.77 -19.60 6.42
C MET A 1 -9.53 -19.69 5.10
N LYS A 2 -10.82 -19.41 5.13
CA LYS A 2 -11.70 -19.59 3.95
C LYS A 2 -11.41 -18.63 2.80
N PHE A 3 -10.87 -17.44 3.08
CA PHE A 3 -10.48 -16.49 2.03
C PHE A 3 -9.41 -17.03 1.06
N ALA A 4 -8.59 -18.01 1.49
CA ALA A 4 -7.64 -18.69 0.63
C ALA A 4 -8.30 -19.61 -0.44
N GLU A 5 -9.61 -19.85 -0.35
CA GLU A 5 -10.38 -20.61 -1.34
C GLU A 5 -10.91 -19.69 -2.48
N PHE A 6 -11.04 -18.39 -2.23
CA PHE A 6 -11.49 -17.40 -3.23
C PHE A 6 -10.30 -16.84 -4.00
N VAL A 7 -9.63 -17.70 -4.76
CA VAL A 7 -8.44 -17.37 -5.56
C VAL A 7 -8.62 -17.87 -6.98
N ASP A 8 -7.87 -17.30 -7.91
CA ASP A 8 -7.86 -17.77 -9.28
C ASP A 8 -7.14 -19.14 -9.35
N PRO A 9 -7.81 -20.22 -9.74
CA PRO A 9 -7.23 -21.55 -9.76
C PRO A 9 -6.20 -21.78 -10.90
N GLU A 10 -6.14 -20.85 -11.85
CA GLU A 10 -5.20 -20.92 -12.98
C GLU A 10 -3.89 -20.13 -12.71
N GLU A 11 -3.87 -19.35 -11.64
CA GLU A 11 -2.72 -18.52 -11.26
C GLU A 11 -2.00 -19.12 -10.04
N GLU A 12 -0.71 -18.86 -9.93
CA GLU A 12 0.06 -19.24 -8.75
C GLU A 12 -0.31 -18.40 -7.53
N GLY A 13 -0.03 -18.94 -6.34
CA GLY A 13 -0.22 -18.24 -5.07
C GLY A 13 -1.70 -17.99 -4.73
N PHE A 14 -1.95 -16.85 -4.08
CA PHE A 14 -3.28 -16.45 -3.62
C PHE A 14 -3.83 -15.29 -4.45
N THR A 15 -3.84 -15.48 -5.76
CA THR A 15 -4.27 -14.45 -6.72
C THR A 15 -5.77 -14.18 -6.62
N ARG A 16 -6.12 -12.96 -6.23
CA ARG A 16 -7.50 -12.43 -6.19
C ARG A 16 -7.50 -10.99 -6.67
N ILE A 17 -7.37 -10.83 -7.97
CA ILE A 17 -7.31 -9.50 -8.60
C ILE A 17 -8.62 -8.74 -8.34
N SER A 18 -8.49 -7.46 -8.02
CA SER A 18 -9.63 -6.56 -7.85
C SER A 18 -10.60 -6.59 -9.03
N PHE A 19 -11.88 -6.49 -8.75
CA PHE A 19 -12.97 -6.57 -9.73
C PHE A 19 -13.10 -7.93 -10.45
N SER A 20 -12.45 -9.00 -9.98
CA SER A 20 -12.64 -10.36 -10.46
C SER A 20 -13.82 -11.03 -9.75
N ASP A 21 -14.29 -12.16 -10.31
CA ASP A 21 -15.32 -12.98 -9.68
C ASP A 21 -14.85 -13.54 -8.32
N GLN A 22 -13.56 -13.81 -8.19
CA GLN A 22 -12.99 -14.29 -6.92
C GLN A 22 -12.98 -13.16 -5.86
N ASN A 23 -12.72 -11.93 -6.28
CA ASN A 23 -12.82 -10.77 -5.40
C ASN A 23 -14.28 -10.53 -4.96
N LEU A 24 -15.23 -10.63 -5.89
CA LEU A 24 -16.65 -10.54 -5.54
C LEU A 24 -17.09 -11.60 -4.53
N LYS A 25 -16.70 -12.87 -4.73
CA LYS A 25 -17.00 -13.96 -3.78
C LYS A 25 -16.38 -13.71 -2.39
N ALA A 26 -15.19 -13.14 -2.33
CA ALA A 26 -14.55 -12.78 -1.06
C ALA A 26 -15.31 -11.67 -0.35
N VAL A 27 -15.79 -10.65 -1.09
CA VAL A 27 -16.62 -9.56 -0.56
C VAL A 27 -17.97 -10.10 -0.07
N GLU A 28 -18.65 -10.96 -0.84
CA GLU A 28 -19.91 -11.62 -0.44
C GLU A 28 -19.73 -12.46 0.83
N HIS A 29 -18.62 -13.20 0.94
CA HIS A 29 -18.33 -13.97 2.15
C HIS A 29 -18.07 -13.08 3.36
N MET A 30 -17.32 -11.96 3.19
CA MET A 30 -17.10 -11.00 4.26
C MET A 30 -18.40 -10.34 4.70
N THR A 31 -19.31 -10.03 3.76
CA THR A 31 -20.68 -9.53 4.07
C THR A 31 -21.39 -10.46 5.04
N VAL A 32 -21.43 -11.76 4.73
CA VAL A 32 -22.07 -12.75 5.61
C VAL A 32 -21.41 -12.79 7.00
N LEU A 33 -20.07 -12.76 7.07
CA LEU A 33 -19.37 -12.74 8.35
C LEU A 33 -19.65 -11.47 9.17
N MET A 34 -19.69 -10.30 8.54
CA MET A 34 -20.01 -9.05 9.21
C MET A 34 -21.43 -9.07 9.81
N GLU A 35 -22.41 -9.61 9.07
CA GLU A 35 -23.79 -9.72 9.53
C GLU A 35 -23.96 -10.78 10.63
N THR A 36 -23.41 -11.99 10.44
CA THR A 36 -23.70 -13.12 11.34
C THR A 36 -22.81 -13.15 12.57
N GLU A 37 -21.51 -12.88 12.42
CA GLU A 37 -20.54 -12.97 13.51
C GLU A 37 -20.46 -11.70 14.35
N ALA A 38 -20.52 -10.53 13.70
CA ALA A 38 -20.31 -9.25 14.37
C ALA A 38 -21.57 -8.38 14.53
N ASP A 39 -22.73 -8.81 13.98
CA ASP A 39 -24.01 -8.10 14.03
C ASP A 39 -23.91 -6.66 13.47
N LEU A 40 -23.23 -6.52 12.32
CA LEU A 40 -23.06 -5.26 11.62
C LEU A 40 -24.17 -5.06 10.58
N SER A 41 -24.67 -3.84 10.46
CA SER A 41 -25.47 -3.41 9.31
C SER A 41 -24.55 -3.19 8.14
N VAL A 42 -24.72 -3.95 7.05
CA VAL A 42 -23.78 -3.98 5.93
C VAL A 42 -24.36 -3.28 4.70
N TYR A 43 -23.53 -2.49 4.02
CA TYR A 43 -23.86 -1.87 2.74
C TYR A 43 -22.61 -1.71 1.86
N ILE A 44 -22.83 -1.55 0.56
CA ILE A 44 -21.79 -1.20 -0.41
C ILE A 44 -21.95 0.26 -0.79
N ASP A 45 -20.87 1.04 -0.71
CA ASP A 45 -20.89 2.44 -1.10
C ASP A 45 -20.82 2.62 -2.63
N ALA A 46 -20.92 3.87 -3.10
CA ALA A 46 -20.92 4.18 -4.53
C ALA A 46 -19.63 3.79 -5.27
N ALA A 47 -18.51 3.61 -4.57
CA ALA A 47 -17.23 3.18 -5.14
C ALA A 47 -17.06 1.66 -5.14
N GLY A 48 -17.93 0.91 -4.47
CA GLY A 48 -17.84 -0.54 -4.30
C GLY A 48 -17.15 -0.96 -3.00
N ASN A 49 -16.86 -0.04 -2.08
CA ASN A 49 -16.35 -0.41 -0.75
C ASN A 49 -17.45 -1.11 0.04
N LEU A 50 -17.13 -2.25 0.68
CA LEU A 50 -18.01 -2.90 1.62
C LEU A 50 -17.85 -2.27 2.98
N ILE A 51 -18.93 -1.84 3.62
CA ILE A 51 -18.92 -1.20 4.93
C ILE A 51 -19.92 -1.89 5.84
N GLY A 52 -19.42 -2.42 6.97
CA GLY A 52 -20.23 -2.95 8.06
C GLY A 52 -20.24 -1.94 9.20
N ARG A 53 -21.42 -1.51 9.65
CA ARG A 53 -21.60 -0.49 10.69
C ARG A 53 -22.33 -1.04 11.90
N ARG A 54 -21.81 -0.75 13.08
CA ARG A 54 -22.47 -0.93 14.38
C ARG A 54 -22.68 0.42 15.03
N GLU A 55 -23.91 0.71 15.44
CA GLU A 55 -24.22 1.99 16.09
C GLU A 55 -23.58 2.08 17.47
N GLY A 56 -23.15 3.28 17.81
CA GLY A 56 -22.72 3.64 19.17
C GLY A 56 -23.87 4.23 19.99
N ARG A 57 -23.58 4.57 21.24
CA ARG A 57 -24.52 5.33 22.09
C ARG A 57 -24.88 6.70 21.52
N ARG A 58 -24.03 7.24 20.64
CA ARG A 58 -24.19 8.51 19.92
C ARG A 58 -24.18 8.23 18.42
N PRO A 59 -25.31 7.82 17.82
CA PRO A 59 -25.33 7.37 16.41
C PRO A 59 -24.94 8.46 15.41
N ASP A 60 -25.14 9.73 15.76
CA ASP A 60 -24.77 10.89 14.94
C ASP A 60 -23.31 11.36 15.14
N ALA A 61 -22.56 10.74 16.05
CA ALA A 61 -21.15 11.05 16.25
C ALA A 61 -20.29 10.50 15.09
N PRO A 62 -19.11 11.08 14.84
CA PRO A 62 -18.16 10.53 13.87
C PRO A 62 -17.81 9.09 14.21
N SER A 63 -17.70 8.22 13.20
CA SER A 63 -17.37 6.80 13.40
C SER A 63 -15.88 6.58 13.71
N ILE A 64 -15.58 5.54 14.48
CA ILE A 64 -14.25 4.93 14.49
C ILE A 64 -14.26 3.88 13.39
N MET A 65 -13.34 3.99 12.41
CA MET A 65 -13.29 3.12 11.25
C MET A 65 -12.04 2.24 11.29
N ILE A 66 -12.23 0.94 11.06
CA ILE A 66 -11.14 -0.03 10.91
C ILE A 66 -11.29 -0.65 9.52
N GLY A 67 -10.18 -0.86 8.82
CA GLY A 67 -10.27 -1.56 7.54
C GLY A 67 -8.94 -1.75 6.84
N SER A 68 -9.03 -2.41 5.70
CA SER A 68 -8.00 -2.69 4.73
C SER A 68 -8.67 -3.21 3.45
N HIS A 69 -8.03 -4.11 2.70
CA HIS A 69 -8.53 -4.65 1.43
C HIS A 69 -8.59 -6.18 1.41
N LEU A 70 -9.28 -6.73 0.41
CA LEU A 70 -9.35 -8.18 0.16
C LEU A 70 -8.72 -8.58 -1.17
N ASP A 71 -8.50 -7.66 -2.10
CA ASP A 71 -7.80 -7.93 -3.35
C ASP A 71 -6.30 -8.17 -3.10
N THR A 72 -5.64 -8.83 -4.05
CA THR A 72 -4.22 -9.18 -3.99
C THR A 72 -3.54 -8.87 -5.32
N VAL A 73 -2.22 -8.78 -5.31
CA VAL A 73 -1.43 -8.86 -6.54
C VAL A 73 -1.49 -10.27 -7.15
N ARG A 74 -1.01 -10.43 -8.41
CA ARG A 74 -0.78 -11.75 -9.01
C ARG A 74 0.29 -12.52 -8.23
N ALA A 75 0.10 -13.81 -8.09
CA ALA A 75 0.95 -14.69 -7.27
C ALA A 75 1.17 -14.14 -5.86
N GLY A 76 0.17 -13.44 -5.30
CA GLY A 76 0.24 -12.80 -4.00
C GLY A 76 0.20 -13.76 -2.82
N GLY A 77 0.21 -13.19 -1.63
CA GLY A 77 0.18 -13.90 -0.35
C GLY A 77 -1.22 -14.08 0.23
N ARG A 78 -1.26 -14.55 1.47
CA ARG A 78 -2.51 -14.91 2.18
C ARG A 78 -3.00 -13.83 3.13
N PHE A 79 -2.14 -12.91 3.53
CA PHE A 79 -2.35 -12.05 4.69
C PHE A 79 -2.40 -10.57 4.33
N ASP A 80 -1.78 -10.22 3.20
CA ASP A 80 -1.76 -8.84 2.69
C ASP A 80 -3.18 -8.30 2.54
N GLY A 81 -3.48 -7.19 3.24
CA GLY A 81 -4.81 -6.59 3.34
C GLY A 81 -5.81 -7.40 4.17
N ILE A 82 -5.94 -8.70 3.89
CA ILE A 82 -6.90 -9.58 4.53
C ILE A 82 -6.74 -9.61 6.05
N ALA A 83 -5.50 -9.61 6.54
CA ALA A 83 -5.23 -9.61 7.97
C ALA A 83 -5.87 -8.42 8.68
N GLY A 84 -5.82 -7.23 8.06
CA GLY A 84 -6.44 -6.01 8.60
C GLY A 84 -7.96 -6.06 8.62
N VAL A 85 -8.58 -6.54 7.55
CA VAL A 85 -10.04 -6.70 7.49
C VAL A 85 -10.54 -7.71 8.53
N VAL A 86 -9.85 -8.87 8.62
CA VAL A 86 -10.23 -9.93 9.59
C VAL A 86 -10.01 -9.45 11.03
N ALA A 87 -8.93 -8.73 11.31
CA ALA A 87 -8.71 -8.15 12.64
C ALA A 87 -9.78 -7.12 13.01
N GLY A 88 -10.21 -6.29 12.07
CA GLY A 88 -11.32 -5.36 12.28
C GLY A 88 -12.64 -6.08 12.58
N LEU A 89 -12.95 -7.13 11.83
CA LEU A 89 -14.11 -7.97 12.08
C LEU A 89 -14.05 -8.62 13.48
N GLU A 90 -12.87 -9.11 13.87
CA GLU A 90 -12.64 -9.72 15.19
C GLU A 90 -12.86 -8.73 16.34
N VAL A 91 -12.38 -7.48 16.18
CA VAL A 91 -12.67 -6.41 17.16
C VAL A 91 -14.18 -6.20 17.30
N ALA A 92 -14.91 -6.11 16.18
CA ALA A 92 -16.37 -5.94 16.24
C ALA A 92 -17.08 -7.15 16.89
N ARG A 93 -16.60 -8.38 16.60
CA ARG A 93 -17.11 -9.63 17.18
C ARG A 93 -16.88 -9.68 18.71
N ILE A 94 -15.68 -9.34 19.16
CA ILE A 94 -15.35 -9.31 20.60
C ILE A 94 -16.22 -8.28 21.33
N LEU A 95 -16.40 -7.07 20.78
CA LEU A 95 -17.28 -6.06 21.37
C LEU A 95 -18.72 -6.54 21.48
N LYS A 96 -19.22 -7.32 20.49
CA LYS A 96 -20.54 -7.97 20.55
C LYS A 96 -20.60 -9.01 21.67
N GLU A 97 -19.63 -9.92 21.75
CA GLU A 97 -19.59 -10.99 22.75
C GLU A 97 -19.46 -10.46 24.18
N MET A 98 -18.74 -9.36 24.37
CA MET A 98 -18.59 -8.69 25.66
C MET A 98 -19.77 -7.77 26.02
N ASP A 99 -20.77 -7.63 25.15
CA ASP A 99 -21.88 -6.67 25.25
C ASP A 99 -21.43 -5.22 25.45
N VAL A 100 -20.32 -4.84 24.82
CA VAL A 100 -19.76 -3.49 24.88
C VAL A 100 -20.33 -2.65 23.75
N THR A 101 -20.98 -1.53 24.10
CA THR A 101 -21.40 -0.50 23.15
C THR A 101 -20.50 0.72 23.30
N LEU A 102 -19.81 1.10 22.25
CA LEU A 102 -18.96 2.30 22.20
C LEU A 102 -19.81 3.58 22.27
N GLY A 103 -19.20 4.70 22.58
CA GLY A 103 -19.82 6.03 22.45
C GLY A 103 -20.03 6.40 20.99
N HIS A 104 -19.05 6.06 20.13
CA HIS A 104 -19.06 6.30 18.69
C HIS A 104 -19.54 5.09 17.90
N PRO A 105 -20.11 5.28 16.70
CA PRO A 105 -20.30 4.16 15.77
C PRO A 105 -18.96 3.52 15.39
N LEU A 106 -18.96 2.19 15.23
CA LEU A 106 -17.83 1.44 14.70
C LEU A 106 -18.14 1.05 13.26
N GLU A 107 -17.22 1.33 12.34
CA GLU A 107 -17.31 0.89 10.94
C GLU A 107 -16.14 -0.02 10.60
N ILE A 108 -16.43 -1.16 9.96
CA ILE A 108 -15.43 -2.04 9.36
C ILE A 108 -15.52 -1.88 7.85
N VAL A 109 -14.43 -1.44 7.21
CA VAL A 109 -14.40 -1.19 5.76
C VAL A 109 -13.49 -2.18 5.04
N VAL A 110 -13.96 -2.67 3.90
CA VAL A 110 -13.15 -3.34 2.88
C VAL A 110 -13.03 -2.39 1.71
N PHE A 111 -11.86 -1.82 1.52
CA PHE A 111 -11.62 -0.93 0.39
C PHE A 111 -11.56 -1.70 -0.92
N MET A 112 -12.13 -1.10 -1.96
CA MET A 112 -12.11 -1.65 -3.31
C MET A 112 -10.78 -1.33 -4.00
N ALA A 113 -10.12 -2.36 -4.52
CA ALA A 113 -8.95 -2.26 -5.38
C ALA A 113 -7.82 -1.39 -4.77
N GLU A 114 -7.31 -1.79 -3.61
CA GLU A 114 -6.12 -1.19 -3.02
C GLU A 114 -4.91 -1.47 -3.91
N GLU A 115 -4.72 -2.71 -4.31
CA GLU A 115 -3.66 -3.19 -5.17
C GLU A 115 -3.79 -2.66 -6.62
N PRO A 116 -2.72 -2.75 -7.44
CA PRO A 116 -2.79 -2.38 -8.84
C PRO A 116 -3.89 -3.14 -9.59
N SER A 117 -4.95 -2.42 -9.96
CA SER A 117 -6.09 -3.01 -10.65
C SER A 117 -5.81 -3.22 -12.14
N PRO A 118 -6.62 -4.05 -12.85
CA PRO A 118 -6.56 -4.19 -14.31
C PRO A 118 -6.75 -2.88 -15.09
N PHE A 119 -7.18 -1.83 -14.40
CA PHE A 119 -7.40 -0.49 -14.98
C PHE A 119 -6.17 0.43 -14.81
N GLY A 120 -5.04 -0.06 -14.26
CA GLY A 120 -3.84 0.72 -14.01
C GLY A 120 -3.97 1.74 -12.87
N LEU A 121 -4.99 1.59 -12.01
CA LEU A 121 -5.23 2.43 -10.84
C LEU A 121 -5.32 1.57 -9.60
N SER A 122 -4.63 1.96 -8.53
CA SER A 122 -4.70 1.37 -7.19
C SER A 122 -5.46 2.29 -6.22
N THR A 123 -5.80 1.76 -5.06
CA THR A 123 -6.49 2.47 -3.97
C THR A 123 -7.80 3.13 -4.42
N VAL A 124 -8.56 2.45 -5.31
CA VAL A 124 -9.78 3.01 -5.93
C VAL A 124 -10.80 3.41 -4.87
N GLY A 125 -11.03 2.54 -3.90
CA GLY A 125 -12.01 2.74 -2.83
C GLY A 125 -11.68 3.91 -1.92
N SER A 126 -10.49 3.95 -1.37
CA SER A 126 -10.07 5.04 -0.47
C SER A 126 -9.88 6.38 -1.20
N ARG A 127 -9.46 6.37 -2.47
CA ARG A 127 -9.48 7.59 -3.31
C ARG A 127 -10.88 8.14 -3.47
N ALA A 128 -11.87 7.28 -3.73
CA ALA A 128 -13.26 7.69 -3.82
C ALA A 128 -13.74 8.25 -2.48
N MET A 129 -13.50 7.53 -1.38
CA MET A 129 -13.92 7.95 -0.04
C MET A 129 -13.34 9.31 0.36
N THR A 130 -12.14 9.65 -0.12
CA THR A 130 -11.47 10.93 0.17
C THR A 130 -11.64 11.98 -0.93
N GLY A 131 -12.56 11.77 -1.89
CA GLY A 131 -12.85 12.71 -2.96
C GLY A 131 -11.72 12.89 -3.98
N LYS A 132 -10.78 11.95 -4.06
CA LYS A 132 -9.64 12.00 -5.00
C LYS A 132 -9.88 11.20 -6.28
N LEU A 133 -11.03 10.59 -6.42
CA LEU A 133 -11.45 9.86 -7.61
C LEU A 133 -12.59 10.62 -8.31
N SER A 134 -12.30 11.19 -9.47
CA SER A 134 -13.31 11.96 -10.22
C SER A 134 -13.99 11.11 -11.29
N PRO A 135 -15.24 11.47 -11.70
CA PRO A 135 -15.91 10.82 -12.83
C PRO A 135 -15.10 10.85 -14.12
N GLN A 136 -14.30 11.90 -14.35
CA GLN A 136 -13.44 12.01 -15.53
C GLN A 136 -12.37 10.92 -15.55
N ILE A 137 -11.74 10.66 -14.40
CA ILE A 137 -10.71 9.63 -14.25
C ILE A 137 -11.34 8.25 -14.50
N ILE A 138 -12.41 7.89 -13.78
CA ILE A 138 -12.99 6.55 -13.89
C ILE A 138 -13.53 6.23 -15.29
N ASN A 139 -14.07 7.24 -16.00
CA ASN A 139 -14.59 7.06 -17.35
C ASN A 139 -13.50 6.90 -18.42
N SER A 140 -12.27 7.30 -18.15
CA SER A 140 -11.14 7.18 -19.09
C SER A 140 -10.43 5.82 -19.00
N LEU A 141 -10.65 5.04 -17.93
CA LEU A 141 -9.92 3.81 -17.65
C LEU A 141 -10.63 2.57 -18.19
N LYS A 142 -9.85 1.70 -18.83
CA LYS A 142 -10.28 0.40 -19.36
C LYS A 142 -9.23 -0.65 -19.07
N ASP A 143 -9.69 -1.88 -18.86
CA ASP A 143 -8.81 -3.05 -18.83
C ASP A 143 -8.45 -3.54 -20.25
N ASP A 144 -7.59 -4.55 -20.32
CA ASP A 144 -7.12 -5.13 -21.57
C ASP A 144 -8.24 -5.79 -22.40
N GLN A 145 -9.39 -6.08 -21.79
CA GLN A 145 -10.58 -6.64 -22.46
C GLN A 145 -11.55 -5.53 -22.94
N GLY A 146 -11.23 -4.27 -22.65
CA GLY A 146 -12.06 -3.11 -23.01
C GLY A 146 -13.21 -2.85 -22.04
N ARG A 147 -13.33 -3.57 -20.90
CA ARG A 147 -14.27 -3.28 -19.83
C ARG A 147 -13.86 -1.97 -19.16
N THR A 148 -14.80 -1.08 -18.92
CA THR A 148 -14.54 0.21 -18.26
C THR A 148 -14.55 0.08 -16.74
N LEU A 149 -13.83 0.93 -16.03
CA LEU A 149 -13.84 0.95 -14.56
C LEU A 149 -15.26 1.18 -13.98
N PRO A 150 -16.13 2.07 -14.54
CA PRO A 150 -17.52 2.15 -14.11
C PRO A 150 -18.32 0.84 -14.24
N GLN A 151 -18.07 0.02 -15.28
CA GLN A 151 -18.70 -1.29 -15.39
C GLN A 151 -18.24 -2.23 -14.29
N ALA A 152 -16.94 -2.22 -13.98
CA ALA A 152 -16.37 -3.02 -12.91
C ALA A 152 -16.89 -2.62 -11.52
N ILE A 153 -17.00 -1.32 -11.24
CA ILE A 153 -17.60 -0.81 -9.99
C ILE A 153 -19.05 -1.28 -9.84
N ARG A 154 -19.85 -1.24 -10.90
CA ARG A 154 -21.23 -1.75 -10.86
C ARG A 154 -21.31 -3.26 -10.59
N GLN A 155 -20.38 -4.04 -11.15
CA GLN A 155 -20.30 -5.48 -10.88
C GLN A 155 -20.06 -5.76 -9.40
N MET A 156 -19.33 -4.88 -8.72
CA MET A 156 -19.08 -4.97 -7.27
C MET A 156 -20.20 -4.34 -6.41
N GLY A 157 -21.31 -3.95 -7.02
CA GLY A 157 -22.46 -3.38 -6.30
C GLY A 157 -22.43 -1.87 -6.10
N GLY A 158 -21.40 -1.16 -6.59
CA GLY A 158 -21.30 0.30 -6.49
C GLY A 158 -22.14 1.06 -7.51
N ASP A 159 -22.24 2.38 -7.34
CA ASP A 159 -22.92 3.31 -8.26
C ASP A 159 -21.98 4.39 -8.77
N PRO A 160 -21.23 4.13 -9.84
CA PRO A 160 -20.28 5.10 -10.39
C PRO A 160 -20.94 6.37 -10.95
N SER A 161 -22.26 6.37 -11.14
CA SER A 161 -23.01 7.56 -11.56
C SER A 161 -23.17 8.57 -10.42
N ASN A 162 -23.11 8.10 -9.19
CA ASN A 162 -23.20 8.86 -7.95
C ASN A 162 -21.94 8.71 -7.10
N LEU A 163 -20.77 8.59 -7.72
CA LEU A 163 -19.48 8.32 -7.04
C LEU A 163 -19.18 9.26 -5.86
N GLN A 164 -19.65 10.51 -5.95
CA GLN A 164 -19.50 11.49 -4.88
C GLN A 164 -20.21 11.10 -3.56
N GLN A 165 -21.17 10.17 -3.61
CA GLN A 165 -21.82 9.65 -2.39
C GLN A 165 -20.89 8.74 -1.57
N ALA A 166 -19.80 8.25 -2.15
CA ALA A 166 -18.76 7.56 -1.41
C ALA A 166 -17.88 8.52 -0.58
N ASN A 167 -17.90 9.83 -0.88
CA ASN A 167 -17.06 10.80 -0.18
C ASN A 167 -17.48 10.91 1.28
N ARG A 168 -16.47 10.86 2.15
CA ARG A 168 -16.59 11.16 3.59
C ARG A 168 -15.98 12.52 3.88
N SER A 169 -16.60 13.24 4.77
CA SER A 169 -16.08 14.50 5.30
C SER A 169 -15.19 14.26 6.52
N PRO A 170 -14.34 15.23 6.90
CA PRO A 170 -13.57 15.15 8.15
C PRO A 170 -14.41 15.00 9.43
N THR A 171 -15.73 15.29 9.36
CA THR A 171 -16.64 15.16 10.48
C THR A 171 -17.36 13.81 10.55
N ASP A 172 -17.20 12.95 9.54
CA ASP A 172 -17.88 11.66 9.48
C ASP A 172 -17.05 10.54 10.15
N ILE A 173 -15.72 10.71 10.19
CA ILE A 173 -14.78 9.71 10.71
C ILE A 173 -13.91 10.36 11.78
N LEU A 174 -13.97 9.88 13.01
CA LEU A 174 -13.16 10.33 14.13
C LEU A 174 -11.70 9.89 13.96
N ALA A 175 -11.53 8.61 13.67
CA ALA A 175 -10.22 8.01 13.41
C ALA A 175 -10.35 6.82 12.46
N PHE A 176 -9.32 6.59 11.64
CA PHE A 176 -9.16 5.39 10.83
C PHE A 176 -7.95 4.58 11.31
N LEU A 177 -8.15 3.28 11.47
CA LEU A 177 -7.12 2.35 11.90
C LEU A 177 -6.98 1.21 10.90
N GLU A 178 -5.74 0.87 10.55
CA GLU A 178 -5.43 -0.25 9.67
C GLU A 178 -4.40 -1.17 10.32
N LEU A 179 -4.75 -2.44 10.54
CA LEU A 179 -3.77 -3.48 10.82
C LEU A 179 -3.28 -4.05 9.50
N HIS A 180 -1.98 -4.25 9.38
CA HIS A 180 -1.39 -4.82 8.18
C HIS A 180 -0.16 -5.67 8.52
N ILE A 181 0.26 -6.54 7.61
CA ILE A 181 1.57 -7.18 7.70
C ILE A 181 2.66 -6.15 7.36
N GLU A 182 3.85 -6.28 7.94
CA GLU A 182 4.94 -5.32 7.72
C GLU A 182 5.42 -5.27 6.27
N GLN A 183 5.31 -6.37 5.54
CA GLN A 183 5.90 -6.57 4.20
C GLN A 183 7.43 -6.38 4.17
N GLY A 184 8.04 -6.37 5.33
CA GLY A 184 9.46 -6.15 5.56
C GLY A 184 10.00 -7.00 6.73
N PRO A 185 11.32 -7.03 6.96
CA PRO A 185 11.94 -7.92 7.93
C PRO A 185 12.18 -7.27 9.31
N ALA A 186 11.86 -5.98 9.51
CA ALA A 186 12.37 -5.24 10.65
C ALA A 186 11.80 -5.71 11.99
N LEU A 187 10.55 -6.15 12.03
CA LEU A 187 9.92 -6.69 13.24
C LEU A 187 10.43 -8.09 13.56
N GLU A 188 10.47 -8.98 12.53
CA GLU A 188 10.98 -10.34 12.70
C GLU A 188 12.44 -10.35 13.17
N GLU A 189 13.33 -9.59 12.50
CA GLU A 189 14.76 -9.50 12.87
C GLU A 189 14.98 -9.03 14.30
N ARG A 190 14.07 -8.25 14.87
CA ARG A 190 14.14 -7.74 16.22
C ARG A 190 13.32 -8.54 17.23
N ASN A 191 12.59 -9.55 16.76
CA ASN A 191 11.65 -10.33 17.56
C ASN A 191 10.65 -9.42 18.31
N ILE A 192 10.08 -8.43 17.59
CA ILE A 192 9.09 -7.48 18.10
C ILE A 192 7.75 -7.80 17.43
N PRO A 193 6.67 -8.03 18.20
CA PRO A 193 5.39 -8.46 17.66
C PRO A 193 4.58 -7.33 16.99
N ILE A 194 4.84 -6.08 17.35
CA ILE A 194 4.04 -4.93 16.90
C ILE A 194 4.90 -3.82 16.31
N GLY A 195 4.50 -3.33 15.15
CA GLY A 195 5.00 -2.10 14.57
C GLY A 195 3.95 -0.99 14.65
N ILE A 196 4.28 0.16 15.21
CA ILE A 196 3.43 1.35 15.13
C ILE A 196 3.95 2.22 14.00
N VAL A 197 3.12 2.40 12.98
CA VAL A 197 3.54 3.09 11.76
C VAL A 197 3.48 4.60 11.96
N THR A 198 4.60 5.27 11.69
CA THR A 198 4.71 6.73 11.85
C THR A 198 4.31 7.51 10.60
N GLY A 199 4.20 6.82 9.46
CA GLY A 199 3.84 7.41 8.19
C GLY A 199 4.17 6.50 7.01
N ILE A 200 3.81 6.93 5.81
CA ILE A 200 4.08 6.24 4.56
C ILE A 200 5.15 7.02 3.79
N VAL A 201 6.14 6.33 3.28
CA VAL A 201 7.26 6.94 2.56
C VAL A 201 6.82 7.67 1.28
N GLU A 202 7.58 8.67 0.89
CA GLU A 202 7.55 9.22 -0.47
C GLU A 202 8.14 8.18 -1.42
N ILE A 203 7.51 8.05 -2.60
CA ILE A 203 8.03 7.24 -3.70
C ILE A 203 8.37 8.19 -4.85
N ALA A 204 9.67 8.37 -5.11
CA ALA A 204 10.15 9.13 -6.25
C ALA A 204 10.53 8.17 -7.39
N ARG A 205 9.96 8.38 -8.57
CA ARG A 205 10.22 7.57 -9.77
C ARG A 205 10.88 8.40 -10.84
N GLY A 206 11.85 7.81 -11.53
CA GLY A 206 12.56 8.45 -12.62
C GLY A 206 12.90 7.46 -13.73
N ASP A 207 13.05 8.00 -14.93
CA ASP A 207 13.50 7.27 -16.09
C ASP A 207 14.85 7.83 -16.56
N VAL A 208 15.75 6.92 -16.98
CA VAL A 208 17.03 7.25 -17.58
C VAL A 208 17.13 6.61 -18.95
N LYS A 209 17.47 7.41 -19.94
CA LYS A 209 17.77 6.95 -21.29
C LYS A 209 19.27 7.06 -21.52
N VAL A 210 19.91 5.96 -21.84
CA VAL A 210 21.35 5.85 -22.14
C VAL A 210 21.52 5.65 -23.63
N VAL A 211 22.12 6.61 -24.30
CA VAL A 211 22.32 6.61 -25.78
C VAL A 211 23.79 6.43 -26.11
N GLY A 212 24.12 5.27 -26.61
CA GLY A 212 25.43 4.91 -27.14
C GLY A 212 25.40 4.76 -28.66
N ARG A 213 26.14 3.76 -29.18
CA ARG A 213 26.20 3.48 -30.60
C ARG A 213 26.20 1.98 -30.88
N ASN A 214 25.30 1.55 -31.77
CA ASN A 214 25.31 0.17 -32.25
C ASN A 214 26.49 -0.07 -33.17
N ASP A 215 27.33 -1.05 -32.84
CA ASP A 215 28.47 -1.47 -33.67
C ASP A 215 28.59 -3.00 -33.62
N HIS A 216 29.41 -3.57 -34.52
CA HIS A 216 29.64 -5.01 -34.55
C HIS A 216 30.49 -5.46 -33.34
N ALA A 217 29.96 -6.39 -32.53
CA ALA A 217 30.58 -6.78 -31.28
C ALA A 217 31.98 -7.42 -31.42
N GLY A 218 32.26 -8.09 -32.53
CA GLY A 218 33.54 -8.76 -32.77
C GLY A 218 34.61 -7.93 -33.47
N THR A 219 34.24 -6.87 -34.18
CA THR A 219 35.17 -6.07 -34.98
C THR A 219 35.46 -4.67 -34.44
N THR A 220 34.66 -4.21 -33.50
CA THR A 220 34.84 -2.89 -32.86
C THR A 220 35.78 -3.01 -31.66
N PRO A 221 36.97 -2.40 -31.66
CA PRO A 221 37.91 -2.38 -30.55
C PRO A 221 37.27 -1.80 -29.28
N MET A 222 37.73 -2.24 -28.11
CA MET A 222 37.14 -1.83 -26.80
C MET A 222 37.24 -0.31 -26.60
N GLU A 223 38.31 0.31 -27.04
CA GLU A 223 38.64 1.73 -26.77
C GLU A 223 37.74 2.73 -27.50
N ILE A 224 37.04 2.28 -28.55
CA ILE A 224 36.17 3.15 -29.36
C ILE A 224 34.68 2.82 -29.23
N ARG A 225 34.33 1.94 -28.27
CA ARG A 225 32.95 1.54 -28.04
C ARG A 225 32.18 2.62 -27.29
N HIS A 226 30.96 2.87 -27.73
CA HIS A 226 29.97 3.67 -27.03
C HIS A 226 28.86 2.71 -26.58
N ASP A 227 29.18 1.84 -25.63
CA ASP A 227 28.33 0.75 -25.17
C ASP A 227 27.33 1.25 -24.10
N ALA A 228 26.05 1.37 -24.50
CA ALA A 228 25.00 1.85 -23.64
C ALA A 228 24.70 0.89 -22.47
N LEU A 229 24.87 -0.44 -22.66
CA LEU A 229 24.62 -1.41 -21.60
C LEU A 229 25.73 -1.41 -20.54
N ALA A 230 26.98 -1.22 -20.95
CA ALA A 230 28.07 -1.08 -20.00
C ALA A 230 27.89 0.18 -19.12
N ALA A 231 27.46 1.30 -19.71
CA ALA A 231 27.12 2.50 -18.95
C ALA A 231 25.88 2.30 -18.05
N ALA A 232 24.85 1.63 -18.54
CA ALA A 232 23.65 1.31 -17.75
C ALA A 232 23.99 0.45 -16.52
N SER A 233 24.96 -0.46 -16.63
CA SER A 233 25.43 -1.27 -15.51
C SER A 233 26.11 -0.42 -14.42
N GLU A 234 26.88 0.60 -14.80
CA GLU A 234 27.45 1.57 -13.84
C GLU A 234 26.36 2.41 -13.18
N ILE A 235 25.31 2.79 -13.90
CA ILE A 235 24.16 3.52 -13.36
C ILE A 235 23.44 2.70 -12.28
N VAL A 236 23.26 1.38 -12.50
CA VAL A 236 22.69 0.47 -11.48
C VAL A 236 23.50 0.50 -10.19
N LEU A 237 24.82 0.33 -10.30
CA LEU A 237 25.72 0.34 -9.15
C LEU A 237 25.83 1.72 -8.48
N ALA A 238 25.71 2.80 -9.24
CA ALA A 238 25.70 4.16 -8.71
C ALA A 238 24.46 4.43 -7.84
N LEU A 239 23.27 3.99 -8.29
CA LEU A 239 22.04 4.11 -7.50
C LEU A 239 22.13 3.30 -6.21
N GLU A 240 22.56 2.04 -6.30
CA GLU A 240 22.73 1.17 -5.14
C GLU A 240 23.71 1.80 -4.13
N THR A 241 24.86 2.30 -4.60
CA THR A 241 25.87 2.96 -3.76
C THR A 241 25.31 4.20 -3.08
N THR A 242 24.56 5.02 -3.81
CA THR A 242 23.93 6.23 -3.29
C THR A 242 22.94 5.90 -2.17
N CYS A 243 22.12 4.85 -2.34
CA CYS A 243 21.16 4.44 -1.32
C CYS A 243 21.85 3.83 -0.10
N LYS A 244 22.86 2.97 -0.27
CA LYS A 244 23.65 2.40 0.84
C LYS A 244 24.37 3.43 1.70
N ALA A 245 24.72 4.59 1.11
CA ALA A 245 25.41 5.68 1.82
C ALA A 245 24.49 6.50 2.75
N SER A 246 23.17 6.33 2.70
CA SER A 246 22.20 7.11 3.46
C SER A 246 21.23 6.19 4.21
N ALA A 247 21.08 6.38 5.51
CA ALA A 247 20.11 5.61 6.29
C ALA A 247 18.67 5.99 5.92
N GLY A 248 17.77 5.01 5.91
CA GLY A 248 16.33 5.21 5.73
C GLY A 248 15.86 5.42 4.30
N ILE A 249 16.73 5.31 3.30
CA ILE A 249 16.36 5.32 1.88
C ILE A 249 16.61 3.95 1.25
N VAL A 250 15.67 3.52 0.41
CA VAL A 250 15.86 2.38 -0.50
C VAL A 250 15.71 2.84 -1.94
N GLY A 251 16.45 2.23 -2.87
CA GLY A 251 16.37 2.55 -4.29
C GLY A 251 16.52 1.30 -5.12
N THR A 252 15.72 1.22 -6.19
CA THR A 252 15.64 0.05 -7.06
C THR A 252 15.60 0.48 -8.52
N ILE A 253 16.36 -0.20 -9.36
CA ILE A 253 16.15 -0.21 -10.80
C ILE A 253 15.38 -1.49 -11.13
N GLY A 254 14.07 -1.33 -11.34
CA GLY A 254 13.15 -2.45 -11.58
C GLY A 254 12.86 -2.73 -13.06
N LYS A 255 13.28 -1.82 -13.95
CA LYS A 255 13.06 -1.95 -15.39
C LYS A 255 14.32 -1.59 -16.18
N MET A 256 14.66 -2.44 -17.16
CA MET A 256 15.76 -2.18 -18.11
C MET A 256 15.44 -2.78 -19.46
N ASP A 257 15.29 -1.93 -20.47
CA ASP A 257 15.07 -2.34 -21.87
C ASP A 257 16.33 -2.07 -22.68
N VAL A 258 16.95 -3.12 -23.22
CA VAL A 258 18.20 -3.06 -23.98
C VAL A 258 17.93 -3.21 -25.47
N LEU A 259 18.47 -2.32 -26.30
CA LEU A 259 18.28 -2.35 -27.75
C LEU A 259 19.62 -2.34 -28.50
N PRO A 260 19.77 -3.23 -29.51
CA PRO A 260 18.78 -4.14 -30.09
C PRO A 260 18.66 -5.50 -29.37
N ASN A 261 19.32 -5.71 -28.22
CA ASN A 261 19.33 -6.96 -27.45
C ASN A 261 19.77 -8.19 -28.27
N ALA A 262 20.90 -8.05 -28.96
CA ALA A 262 21.48 -9.09 -29.82
C ALA A 262 22.95 -9.34 -29.44
N LEU A 263 23.36 -10.61 -29.39
CA LEU A 263 24.69 -11.03 -28.91
C LEU A 263 25.86 -10.49 -29.75
N ASN A 264 25.64 -10.22 -31.01
CA ASN A 264 26.68 -9.76 -31.96
C ASN A 264 26.65 -8.28 -32.24
N VAL A 265 25.85 -7.49 -31.47
CA VAL A 265 25.74 -6.03 -31.62
C VAL A 265 26.00 -5.37 -30.27
N ILE A 266 26.88 -4.35 -30.27
CA ILE A 266 27.07 -3.48 -29.09
C ILE A 266 25.77 -2.71 -28.86
N PRO A 267 25.17 -2.75 -27.65
CA PRO A 267 23.92 -2.02 -27.39
C PRO A 267 24.09 -0.51 -27.57
N GLY A 268 23.23 0.09 -28.41
CA GLY A 268 23.24 1.51 -28.68
C GLY A 268 22.18 2.30 -27.87
N LEU A 269 21.25 1.61 -27.21
CA LEU A 269 20.22 2.25 -26.41
C LEU A 269 19.82 1.38 -25.23
N VAL A 270 19.74 1.98 -24.04
CA VAL A 270 19.14 1.35 -22.86
C VAL A 270 18.17 2.34 -22.20
N ASN A 271 16.93 1.87 -21.92
CA ASN A 271 15.96 2.60 -21.12
C ASN A 271 15.88 1.96 -19.74
N ILE A 272 15.97 2.78 -18.71
CA ILE A 272 16.01 2.36 -17.29
C ILE A 272 14.85 3.03 -16.57
N GLY A 273 14.07 2.24 -15.83
CA GLY A 273 13.08 2.74 -14.87
C GLY A 273 13.51 2.46 -13.44
N MET A 274 13.43 3.47 -12.58
CA MET A 274 13.91 3.40 -11.20
C MET A 274 12.97 4.06 -10.21
N GLU A 275 13.08 3.69 -8.94
CA GLU A 275 12.39 4.36 -7.85
C GLU A 275 13.27 4.48 -6.60
N LEU A 276 13.00 5.53 -5.82
CA LEU A 276 13.55 5.78 -4.49
C LEU A 276 12.41 5.88 -3.50
N ARG A 277 12.58 5.33 -2.30
CA ARG A 277 11.59 5.41 -1.21
C ARG A 277 12.25 5.89 0.07
N CYS A 278 11.67 6.91 0.72
CA CYS A 278 12.12 7.43 2.01
C CYS A 278 11.01 8.25 2.67
N LEU A 279 10.98 8.26 4.01
CA LEU A 279 10.07 9.16 4.75
C LEU A 279 10.58 10.60 4.81
N ASP A 280 11.90 10.79 4.71
CA ASP A 280 12.54 12.10 4.73
C ASP A 280 12.80 12.61 3.30
N GLU A 281 12.04 13.63 2.90
CA GLU A 281 12.13 14.28 1.59
C GLU A 281 13.53 14.87 1.30
N GLU A 282 14.22 15.37 2.33
CA GLU A 282 15.56 15.94 2.17
C GLU A 282 16.60 14.87 1.85
N ILE A 283 16.42 13.64 2.37
CA ILE A 283 17.26 12.49 2.02
C ILE A 283 17.03 12.14 0.55
N ILE A 284 15.78 12.07 0.07
CA ILE A 284 15.46 11.82 -1.35
C ILE A 284 16.10 12.89 -2.25
N LYS A 285 15.92 14.16 -1.93
CA LYS A 285 16.52 15.28 -2.70
C LYS A 285 18.04 15.17 -2.79
N LYS A 286 18.70 14.87 -1.67
CA LYS A 286 20.16 14.67 -1.63
C LYS A 286 20.58 13.46 -2.46
N ALA A 287 19.87 12.34 -2.37
CA ALA A 287 20.14 11.15 -3.16
C ALA A 287 19.98 11.39 -4.66
N ILE A 288 18.90 12.05 -5.09
CA ILE A 288 18.69 12.43 -6.50
C ILE A 288 19.81 13.35 -7.00
N LYS A 289 20.19 14.34 -6.18
CA LYS A 289 21.30 15.25 -6.56
C LYS A 289 22.62 14.51 -6.72
N LYS A 290 22.96 13.62 -5.78
CA LYS A 290 24.17 12.79 -5.86
C LYS A 290 24.14 11.89 -7.08
N PHE A 291 23.03 11.21 -7.32
CA PHE A 291 22.84 10.32 -8.45
C PHE A 291 22.98 11.05 -9.80
N LYS A 292 22.42 12.25 -9.93
CA LYS A 292 22.61 13.07 -11.15
C LYS A 292 24.08 13.39 -11.42
N LEU A 293 24.86 13.69 -10.39
CA LEU A 293 26.32 13.90 -10.54
C LEU A 293 27.04 12.61 -11.00
N ASP A 294 26.60 11.45 -10.52
CA ASP A 294 27.15 10.16 -10.96
C ASP A 294 26.81 9.90 -12.43
N LEU A 295 25.58 10.23 -12.89
CA LEU A 295 25.20 10.14 -14.29
C LEU A 295 26.08 11.03 -15.19
N GLU A 296 26.36 12.28 -14.78
CA GLU A 296 27.26 13.19 -15.50
C GLU A 296 28.69 12.62 -15.63
N ASN A 297 29.21 12.03 -14.54
CA ASN A 297 30.53 11.40 -14.54
C ASN A 297 30.58 10.18 -15.48
N ILE A 298 29.55 9.31 -15.45
CA ILE A 298 29.47 8.15 -16.36
C ILE A 298 29.32 8.59 -17.79
N GLN A 299 28.51 9.59 -18.09
CA GLN A 299 28.37 10.18 -19.42
C GLN A 299 29.72 10.66 -19.98
N HIS A 300 30.46 11.42 -19.16
CA HIS A 300 31.76 11.95 -19.57
C HIS A 300 32.81 10.85 -19.78
N SER A 301 32.92 9.92 -18.82
CA SER A 301 33.96 8.87 -18.88
C SER A 301 33.73 7.88 -20.04
N ARG A 302 32.49 7.66 -20.44
CA ARG A 302 32.13 6.72 -21.51
C ARG A 302 31.88 7.37 -22.86
N GLY A 303 31.85 8.69 -22.92
CA GLY A 303 31.63 9.46 -24.17
C GLY A 303 30.25 9.14 -24.79
N ILE A 304 29.20 8.97 -23.96
CA ILE A 304 27.84 8.66 -24.37
C ILE A 304 26.88 9.75 -23.89
N GLU A 305 25.65 9.73 -24.37
CA GLU A 305 24.61 10.64 -23.90
C GLU A 305 23.73 9.94 -22.86
N ILE A 306 23.49 10.59 -21.71
CA ILE A 306 22.59 10.13 -20.69
C ILE A 306 21.54 11.21 -20.44
N VAL A 307 20.26 10.87 -20.69
CA VAL A 307 19.12 11.74 -20.41
C VAL A 307 18.40 11.18 -19.20
N CYS A 308 18.34 11.97 -18.13
CA CYS A 308 17.56 11.66 -16.95
C CYS A 308 16.42 12.68 -16.87
N ASP A 309 15.24 12.26 -17.29
CA ASP A 309 14.04 13.09 -17.31
C ASP A 309 13.47 13.31 -15.90
N THR A 310 12.35 13.97 -15.85
CA THR A 310 11.70 14.42 -14.62
C THR A 310 11.40 13.27 -13.65
N TRP A 311 11.83 13.46 -12.41
CA TRP A 311 11.35 12.65 -11.31
C TRP A 311 9.90 13.00 -10.99
N THR A 312 9.05 11.98 -10.94
CA THR A 312 7.70 12.10 -10.38
C THR A 312 7.72 11.58 -8.96
N SER A 313 7.02 12.23 -8.04
CA SER A 313 6.93 11.70 -6.68
C SER A 313 5.48 11.64 -6.19
N SER A 314 5.18 10.59 -5.40
CA SER A 314 4.02 10.60 -4.52
C SER A 314 4.36 11.42 -3.28
N GLN A 315 3.36 12.12 -2.71
CA GLN A 315 3.58 12.79 -1.44
C GLN A 315 3.69 11.77 -0.32
N LYS A 316 4.68 11.95 0.57
CA LYS A 316 4.73 11.23 1.85
C LYS A 316 3.48 11.52 2.68
N VAL A 317 3.13 10.59 3.54
CA VAL A 317 2.09 10.77 4.54
C VAL A 317 2.71 10.65 5.92
N ILE A 318 2.48 11.61 6.78
CA ILE A 318 2.84 11.52 8.21
C ILE A 318 1.55 11.28 8.97
N PHE A 319 1.50 10.21 9.73
CA PHE A 319 0.34 9.92 10.56
C PHE A 319 0.24 10.85 11.76
N ASP A 320 -0.97 10.98 12.28
CA ASP A 320 -1.25 11.87 13.40
C ASP A 320 -0.42 11.49 14.63
N LYS A 321 0.38 12.45 15.14
CA LYS A 321 1.30 12.19 16.25
C LYS A 321 0.60 11.81 17.55
N SER A 322 -0.61 12.33 17.75
CA SER A 322 -1.38 12.01 18.96
C SER A 322 -1.92 10.58 18.91
N LEU A 323 -2.31 10.11 17.71
CA LEU A 323 -2.73 8.73 17.48
C LEU A 323 -1.56 7.75 17.58
N VAL A 324 -0.40 8.09 17.01
CA VAL A 324 0.84 7.30 17.17
C VAL A 324 1.25 7.20 18.64
N ALA A 325 1.19 8.31 19.39
CA ALA A 325 1.49 8.31 20.83
C ALA A 325 0.46 7.49 21.63
N LEU A 326 -0.82 7.53 21.24
CA LEU A 326 -1.87 6.74 21.86
C LEU A 326 -1.65 5.24 21.62
N ALA A 327 -1.31 4.85 20.38
CA ALA A 327 -1.00 3.46 20.05
C ALA A 327 0.22 2.96 20.85
N SER A 328 1.26 3.82 21.02
CA SER A 328 2.42 3.50 21.86
C SER A 328 2.03 3.30 23.32
N ALA A 329 1.23 4.22 23.88
CA ALA A 329 0.76 4.09 25.27
C ALA A 329 -0.17 2.87 25.45
N THR A 330 -0.93 2.49 24.43
CA THR A 330 -1.75 1.27 24.45
C THR A 330 -0.86 0.02 24.51
N CYS A 331 0.20 -0.06 23.72
CA CYS A 331 1.16 -1.15 23.79
C CYS A 331 1.87 -1.20 25.15
N ASP A 332 2.29 -0.05 25.70
CA ASP A 332 2.91 0.04 27.03
C ASP A 332 1.96 -0.49 28.12
N LYS A 333 0.67 -0.13 28.07
CA LYS A 333 -0.36 -0.59 29.00
C LYS A 333 -0.61 -2.10 28.92
N LEU A 334 -0.50 -2.68 27.72
CA LEU A 334 -0.64 -4.11 27.46
C LEU A 334 0.67 -4.89 27.70
N GLU A 335 1.76 -4.21 28.05
CA GLU A 335 3.11 -4.78 28.17
C GLU A 335 3.59 -5.48 26.88
N ILE A 336 3.12 -5.00 25.71
CA ILE A 336 3.48 -5.54 24.39
C ILE A 336 4.66 -4.73 23.81
N PRO A 337 5.79 -5.36 23.50
CA PRO A 337 6.91 -4.68 22.83
C PRO A 337 6.50 -4.18 21.44
N TYR A 338 6.96 -2.98 21.09
CA TYR A 338 6.67 -2.38 19.78
C TYR A 338 7.87 -1.63 19.20
N LEU A 339 7.85 -1.40 17.90
CA LEU A 339 8.80 -0.59 17.14
C LEU A 339 8.08 0.54 16.42
N LEU A 340 8.61 1.75 16.49
CA LEU A 340 8.17 2.85 15.61
C LEU A 340 8.89 2.74 14.27
N LEU A 341 8.16 2.63 13.16
CA LEU A 341 8.73 2.50 11.83
C LEU A 341 7.81 3.13 10.76
N PRO A 342 8.34 3.56 9.61
CA PRO A 342 7.51 3.96 8.49
C PRO A 342 7.04 2.74 7.69
N SER A 343 5.92 2.89 6.95
CA SER A 343 5.60 1.96 5.87
C SER A 343 6.41 2.28 4.63
N GLY A 344 7.06 1.28 4.07
CA GLY A 344 7.72 1.32 2.77
C GLY A 344 6.75 1.18 1.58
N ALA A 345 5.51 0.76 1.83
CA ALA A 345 4.45 0.56 0.83
C ALA A 345 3.36 1.63 0.93
N GLY A 346 2.55 1.78 -0.14
CA GLY A 346 1.33 2.57 -0.10
C GLY A 346 0.21 1.78 0.59
N HIS A 347 -0.75 2.47 1.21
CA HIS A 347 -1.92 1.86 1.85
C HIS A 347 -3.12 2.81 1.78
N ASP A 348 -4.33 2.27 1.97
CA ASP A 348 -5.56 3.05 2.05
C ASP A 348 -5.51 4.09 3.17
N ALA A 349 -4.85 3.78 4.29
CA ALA A 349 -4.59 4.72 5.38
C ALA A 349 -3.92 6.03 4.93
N GLY A 350 -3.10 5.97 3.87
CA GLY A 350 -2.47 7.16 3.29
C GLY A 350 -3.45 8.14 2.64
N HIS A 351 -4.58 7.64 2.14
CA HIS A 351 -5.67 8.50 1.66
C HIS A 351 -6.51 9.01 2.82
N LEU A 352 -6.88 8.14 3.76
CA LEU A 352 -7.71 8.49 4.92
C LEU A 352 -7.05 9.53 5.82
N ALA A 353 -5.71 9.51 5.96
CA ALA A 353 -4.94 10.51 6.70
C ALA A 353 -5.13 11.96 6.20
N ARG A 354 -5.75 12.16 5.03
CA ARG A 354 -6.06 13.49 4.48
C ARG A 354 -7.35 14.09 5.02
N ILE A 355 -8.23 13.27 5.55
CA ILE A 355 -9.56 13.69 6.00
C ILE A 355 -9.82 13.35 7.48
N THR A 356 -9.02 12.49 8.10
CA THR A 356 -9.19 12.11 9.50
C THR A 356 -7.85 11.76 10.14
N GLN A 357 -7.82 11.60 11.45
CA GLN A 357 -6.68 10.97 12.14
C GLN A 357 -6.57 9.51 11.66
N ALA A 358 -5.45 9.15 11.05
CA ALA A 358 -5.19 7.79 10.59
C ALA A 358 -3.97 7.21 11.28
N GLY A 359 -4.01 5.91 11.53
CA GLY A 359 -2.91 5.14 12.11
C GLY A 359 -2.88 3.72 11.58
N MET A 360 -1.68 3.13 11.58
CA MET A 360 -1.49 1.73 11.18
C MET A 360 -0.69 0.97 12.22
N ILE A 361 -1.03 -0.30 12.36
CA ILE A 361 -0.34 -1.28 13.20
C ILE A 361 0.19 -2.37 12.29
N PHE A 362 1.49 -2.65 12.36
CA PHE A 362 2.11 -3.75 11.64
C PHE A 362 2.29 -4.97 12.54
N VAL A 363 2.20 -6.14 11.92
CA VAL A 363 2.61 -7.43 12.48
C VAL A 363 3.71 -8.04 11.62
N PRO A 364 4.62 -8.87 12.17
CA PRO A 364 5.78 -9.39 11.46
C PRO A 364 5.41 -10.20 10.21
N SER A 365 6.20 -10.01 9.15
CA SER A 365 6.19 -10.85 7.94
C SER A 365 7.37 -11.79 7.98
N LYS A 366 7.14 -13.10 7.86
CA LYS A 366 8.18 -14.12 7.89
C LYS A 366 9.17 -13.96 6.74
N GLY A 367 10.46 -13.80 7.09
CA GLY A 367 11.51 -13.47 6.13
C GLY A 367 11.33 -12.13 5.45
N GLY A 368 10.48 -11.25 5.96
CA GLY A 368 10.15 -9.96 5.34
C GLY A 368 9.45 -10.08 3.99
N ARG A 369 8.84 -11.25 3.71
CA ARG A 369 8.25 -11.53 2.39
C ARG A 369 6.80 -11.10 2.32
N SER A 370 6.44 -10.46 1.20
CA SER A 370 5.08 -10.19 0.77
C SER A 370 5.02 -10.17 -0.76
N HIS A 371 3.82 -10.09 -1.34
CA HIS A 371 3.57 -10.15 -2.78
C HIS A 371 4.14 -11.43 -3.43
N CYS A 372 4.10 -12.53 -2.70
CA CYS A 372 4.56 -13.85 -3.18
C CYS A 372 3.80 -14.97 -2.47
N PRO A 373 3.73 -16.19 -3.07
CA PRO A 373 3.01 -17.32 -2.50
C PRO A 373 3.51 -17.78 -1.13
N GLU A 374 4.77 -17.50 -0.82
CA GLU A 374 5.41 -17.86 0.45
C GLU A 374 5.24 -16.85 1.56
N GLU A 375 4.47 -15.77 1.33
CA GLU A 375 4.08 -14.81 2.36
C GLU A 375 3.46 -15.53 3.55
N TRP A 376 3.96 -15.22 4.74
CA TRP A 376 3.47 -15.78 5.97
C TRP A 376 3.58 -14.82 7.13
N THR A 377 2.54 -14.85 7.97
CA THR A 377 2.50 -14.17 9.27
C THR A 377 1.92 -15.16 10.27
N ASP A 378 2.56 -15.30 11.43
CA ASP A 378 2.06 -16.21 12.48
C ASP A 378 0.76 -15.67 13.08
N PHE A 379 -0.19 -16.56 13.33
CA PHE A 379 -1.49 -16.18 13.86
C PHE A 379 -1.41 -15.49 15.24
N ASP A 380 -0.45 -15.87 16.06
CA ASP A 380 -0.23 -15.23 17.35
C ASP A 380 0.11 -13.75 17.21
N HIS A 381 0.86 -13.37 16.15
CA HIS A 381 1.14 -11.97 15.84
C HIS A 381 -0.12 -11.23 15.36
N ILE A 382 -0.96 -11.88 14.55
CA ILE A 382 -2.24 -11.29 14.10
C ILE A 382 -3.17 -11.09 15.29
N CYS A 383 -3.27 -12.08 16.20
CA CYS A 383 -4.06 -11.96 17.42
C CYS A 383 -3.54 -10.83 18.31
N CYS A 384 -2.22 -10.73 18.50
CA CYS A 384 -1.58 -9.64 19.24
C CYS A 384 -1.90 -8.27 18.60
N GLY A 385 -1.83 -8.18 17.27
CA GLY A 385 -2.20 -6.97 16.53
C GLY A 385 -3.67 -6.59 16.71
N ALA A 386 -4.58 -7.58 16.68
CA ALA A 386 -6.00 -7.37 16.89
C ALA A 386 -6.33 -6.95 18.35
N GLU A 387 -5.58 -7.45 19.35
CA GLU A 387 -5.68 -7.03 20.75
C GLU A 387 -5.30 -5.55 20.91
N VAL A 388 -4.15 -5.14 20.33
CA VAL A 388 -3.73 -3.73 20.32
C VAL A 388 -4.75 -2.87 19.60
N LEU A 389 -5.25 -3.30 18.44
CA LEU A 389 -6.26 -2.60 17.65
C LEU A 389 -7.54 -2.38 18.43
N GLY A 390 -8.09 -3.44 19.05
CA GLY A 390 -9.32 -3.37 19.86
C GLY A 390 -9.17 -2.49 21.10
N SER A 391 -8.02 -2.58 21.78
CA SER A 391 -7.70 -1.72 22.92
C SER A 391 -7.58 -0.25 22.51
N LEU A 392 -6.94 0.02 21.36
CA LEU A 392 -6.79 1.38 20.80
C LEU A 392 -8.15 1.99 20.43
N VAL A 393 -9.10 1.20 19.89
CA VAL A 393 -10.48 1.63 19.64
C VAL A 393 -11.15 2.10 20.94
N GLY A 394 -11.01 1.34 22.01
CA GLY A 394 -11.54 1.71 23.33
C GLY A 394 -10.92 3.01 23.89
N GLU A 395 -9.61 3.20 23.72
CA GLU A 395 -8.92 4.42 24.17
C GLU A 395 -9.34 5.65 23.36
N ILE A 396 -9.56 5.51 22.03
CA ILE A 396 -10.07 6.58 21.17
C ILE A 396 -11.48 6.98 21.59
N ASP A 397 -12.39 6.00 21.79
CA ASP A 397 -13.77 6.24 22.21
C ASP A 397 -13.84 6.99 23.55
N ASN A 398 -12.99 6.62 24.51
CA ASN A 398 -12.94 7.23 25.84
C ASN A 398 -12.37 8.65 25.86
N ARG A 399 -11.41 8.98 24.99
CA ARG A 399 -10.81 10.33 24.93
C ARG A 399 -11.83 11.39 24.51
N ASP A 400 -12.57 11.16 23.43
CA ASP A 400 -13.57 12.12 22.94
C ASP A 400 -14.68 12.36 23.95
N VAL A 401 -15.03 11.35 24.77
CA VAL A 401 -15.99 11.50 25.86
C VAL A 401 -15.47 12.41 26.98
N ASN A 402 -14.18 12.32 27.31
CA ASN A 402 -13.58 13.09 28.41
C ASN A 402 -13.27 14.54 28.02
N GLU A 403 -12.96 14.82 26.73
CA GLU A 403 -12.69 16.18 26.25
C GLU A 403 -13.94 17.04 26.09
N ARG A 404 -15.14 16.42 26.07
CA ARG A 404 -16.43 17.10 25.92
C ARG A 404 -17.23 17.24 27.22
N ASN A 405 -16.76 16.66 28.33
CA ASN A 405 -17.30 16.84 29.69
C ASN A 405 -16.48 17.84 30.49
#